data_b02c68333ced7f33a2d25d991d33e64f
#
_entry.id   b02c68333ced7f33a2d25d991d33e64f
#
_cell.length_a   1.000
_cell.length_b   1.000
_cell.length_c   1.000
_cell.angle_alpha   90.00
_cell.angle_beta   90.00
_cell.angle_gamma   90.00
#
_symmetry.space_group_name_H-M   'P 1'
#
loop_
_entity.id
_entity.type
_entity.pdbx_description
1 polymer ?
#
loop_
_entity_poly.entity_id
_entity_poly.type
_entity_poly.pdbx_seq_one_letter_code
_entity_poly.pdbx_strand_id
1 'polypeptide(L)'
;KDLRRDVTCCPFQWTKGVQTLQSFKSWSFGKLRYEWTNRMIPSGNDDGINKHYMRYADIVLMRAELENELNGPAAAAPYLTKIRNRAFSTTDRATEVTAYVAEASQSKEKMFQAIVDERALEFAGELIRKADLIRWGMLKSKMDETKDKMNAIVNLTDYDSKHPYSQLS
;
A
#
# COMPACT_ATOMS: atom_id res chain seq x y z
N LYS A 1 9.37 -6.15 8.58
CA LYS A 1 9.06 -6.38 7.17
C LYS A 1 7.56 -6.33 6.97
N ASP A 2 7.07 -5.55 5.99
CA ASP A 2 5.62 -5.33 5.80
C ASP A 2 4.93 -6.62 5.33
N LEU A 3 4.10 -7.20 6.20
CA LEU A 3 3.37 -8.44 5.93
C LEU A 3 2.25 -8.27 4.88
N ARG A 4 1.79 -7.04 4.65
CA ARG A 4 0.78 -6.73 3.64
C ARG A 4 1.27 -6.97 2.22
N ARG A 5 2.59 -6.86 1.99
CA ARG A 5 3.19 -7.14 0.69
C ARG A 5 2.80 -8.53 0.19
N ASP A 6 2.96 -9.53 1.02
CA ASP A 6 2.77 -10.93 0.63
C ASP A 6 1.27 -11.29 0.41
N VAL A 7 0.38 -10.47 0.96
CA VAL A 7 -1.06 -10.55 0.70
C VAL A 7 -1.45 -9.73 -0.53
N THR A 8 -0.94 -8.51 -0.65
CA THR A 8 -1.33 -7.55 -1.69
C THR A 8 -0.71 -7.88 -3.05
N CYS A 9 0.55 -8.30 -3.06
CA CYS A 9 1.27 -8.64 -4.28
C CYS A 9 1.11 -10.14 -4.56
N CYS A 10 0.32 -10.49 -5.58
CA CYS A 10 0.11 -11.88 -5.99
C CYS A 10 1.04 -12.23 -7.16
N PRO A 11 2.09 -13.04 -6.93
CA PRO A 11 3.07 -13.38 -7.97
C PRO A 11 2.62 -14.54 -8.86
N PHE A 12 1.40 -15.02 -8.75
CA PHE A 12 0.89 -16.14 -9.51
C PHE A 12 -0.48 -15.86 -10.11
N GLN A 13 -0.79 -16.62 -11.16
CA GLN A 13 -2.09 -16.66 -11.84
C GLN A 13 -2.58 -18.11 -11.94
N TRP A 14 -3.87 -18.28 -12.16
CA TRP A 14 -4.48 -19.57 -12.43
C TRP A 14 -4.63 -19.78 -13.93
N THR A 15 -4.00 -20.81 -14.46
CA THR A 15 -4.12 -21.18 -15.88
C THR A 15 -4.67 -22.60 -15.97
N LYS A 16 -5.90 -22.74 -16.49
CA LYS A 16 -6.60 -24.05 -16.60
C LYS A 16 -6.65 -24.81 -15.25
N GLY A 17 -6.87 -24.10 -14.14
CA GLY A 17 -6.94 -24.70 -12.82
C GLY A 17 -5.60 -25.00 -12.16
N VAL A 18 -4.48 -24.65 -12.80
CA VAL A 18 -3.12 -24.81 -12.25
C VAL A 18 -2.55 -23.43 -11.89
N GLN A 19 -1.97 -23.33 -10.71
CA GLN A 19 -1.27 -22.13 -10.27
C GLN A 19 0.09 -22.01 -10.97
N THR A 20 0.31 -20.88 -11.64
CA THR A 20 1.56 -20.61 -12.39
C THR A 20 2.16 -19.29 -11.95
N LEU A 21 3.50 -19.23 -11.87
CA LEU A 21 4.20 -18.00 -11.51
C LEU A 21 4.07 -16.96 -12.62
N GLN A 22 3.82 -15.71 -12.26
CA GLN A 22 3.85 -14.58 -13.20
C GLN A 22 5.23 -13.92 -13.22
N SER A 23 5.52 -13.22 -14.33
CA SER A 23 6.66 -12.31 -14.38
C SER A 23 6.50 -11.21 -13.33
N PHE A 24 7.60 -10.75 -12.74
CA PHE A 24 7.58 -9.64 -11.78
C PHE A 24 6.98 -8.32 -12.35
N LYS A 25 6.93 -8.20 -13.69
CA LYS A 25 6.33 -7.06 -14.38
C LYS A 25 4.79 -7.13 -14.51
N SER A 26 4.17 -8.26 -14.15
CA SER A 26 2.73 -8.51 -14.34
C SER A 26 2.04 -9.08 -13.09
N TRP A 27 2.48 -8.71 -11.90
CA TRP A 27 1.84 -9.13 -10.67
C TRP A 27 0.43 -8.55 -10.54
N SER A 28 -0.46 -9.35 -9.99
CA SER A 28 -1.84 -8.98 -9.72
C SER A 28 -2.03 -8.55 -8.27
N PHE A 29 -3.09 -7.80 -8.00
CA PHE A 29 -3.49 -7.53 -6.61
C PHE A 29 -4.09 -8.78 -5.99
N GLY A 30 -3.56 -9.17 -4.81
CA GLY A 30 -3.91 -10.43 -4.14
C GLY A 30 -4.89 -10.29 -2.98
N LYS A 31 -5.50 -9.12 -2.75
CA LYS A 31 -6.45 -8.92 -1.63
C LYS A 31 -7.78 -9.62 -1.83
N LEU A 32 -8.13 -9.94 -3.07
CA LEU A 32 -9.31 -10.70 -3.45
C LEU A 32 -8.82 -11.88 -4.30
N ARG A 33 -8.74 -13.07 -3.71
CA ARG A 33 -8.20 -14.27 -4.35
C ARG A 33 -9.28 -15.32 -4.53
N TYR A 34 -9.27 -15.99 -5.67
CA TYR A 34 -10.21 -17.07 -5.97
C TYR A 34 -10.15 -18.21 -4.97
N GLU A 35 -8.98 -18.55 -4.46
CA GLU A 35 -8.79 -19.60 -3.44
C GLU A 35 -9.46 -19.30 -2.09
N TRP A 36 -9.92 -18.06 -1.89
CA TRP A 36 -10.67 -17.65 -0.71
C TRP A 36 -12.18 -17.65 -0.94
N THR A 37 -12.62 -17.96 -2.15
CA THR A 37 -14.05 -18.03 -2.49
C THR A 37 -14.55 -19.47 -2.41
N ASN A 38 -15.86 -19.64 -2.13
CA ASN A 38 -16.50 -20.97 -2.07
C ASN A 38 -16.67 -21.62 -3.44
N ARG A 39 -16.43 -20.88 -4.51
CA ARG A 39 -16.52 -21.39 -5.89
C ARG A 39 -15.54 -20.68 -6.79
N MET A 40 -14.93 -21.41 -7.71
CA MET A 40 -14.20 -20.82 -8.82
C MET A 40 -15.19 -20.51 -9.95
N ILE A 41 -15.13 -19.30 -10.49
CA ILE A 41 -15.88 -18.90 -11.67
C ILE A 41 -14.96 -19.08 -12.88
N PRO A 42 -15.23 -20.05 -13.76
CA PRO A 42 -14.31 -20.37 -14.86
C PRO A 42 -14.34 -19.35 -16.00
N SER A 43 -15.37 -18.52 -16.07
CA SER A 43 -15.50 -17.46 -17.09
C SER A 43 -16.57 -16.45 -16.68
N GLY A 44 -16.40 -15.20 -17.08
CA GLY A 44 -17.38 -14.13 -16.89
C GLY A 44 -16.90 -12.98 -16.03
N ASN A 45 -17.65 -11.88 -16.04
CA ASN A 45 -17.36 -10.68 -15.27
C ASN A 45 -17.98 -10.70 -13.86
N ASP A 46 -18.70 -11.77 -13.52
CA ASP A 46 -19.33 -11.94 -12.22
C ASP A 46 -18.46 -12.83 -11.33
N ASP A 47 -17.63 -12.20 -10.52
CA ASP A 47 -16.76 -12.89 -9.57
C ASP A 47 -17.45 -13.22 -8.24
N GLY A 48 -18.68 -12.72 -8.00
CA GLY A 48 -19.41 -12.94 -6.76
C GLY A 48 -18.76 -12.35 -5.52
N ILE A 49 -17.71 -11.54 -5.67
CA ILE A 49 -16.98 -10.91 -4.57
C ILE A 49 -17.46 -9.48 -4.36
N ASN A 50 -17.96 -9.19 -3.17
CA ASN A 50 -18.34 -7.84 -2.79
C ASN A 50 -17.10 -6.98 -2.54
N LYS A 51 -16.97 -5.89 -3.28
CA LYS A 51 -15.92 -4.89 -3.05
C LYS A 51 -16.23 -4.07 -1.82
N HIS A 52 -15.23 -3.90 -0.95
CA HIS A 52 -15.36 -3.02 0.21
C HIS A 52 -15.41 -1.58 -0.25
N TYR A 53 -16.47 -0.87 0.11
CA TYR A 53 -16.59 0.55 -0.17
C TYR A 53 -15.78 1.40 0.80
N MET A 54 -15.77 1.00 2.07
CA MET A 54 -15.01 1.61 3.15
C MET A 54 -14.71 0.55 4.22
N ARG A 55 -13.59 0.65 4.89
CA ARG A 55 -13.22 -0.23 6.01
C ARG A 55 -12.60 0.56 7.17
N TYR A 56 -12.57 -0.07 8.33
CA TYR A 56 -12.15 0.60 9.56
C TYR A 56 -10.77 1.26 9.48
N ALA A 57 -9.83 0.69 8.73
CA ALA A 57 -8.51 1.29 8.52
C ALA A 57 -8.59 2.68 7.86
N ASP A 58 -9.58 2.90 6.98
CA ASP A 58 -9.81 4.20 6.36
C ASP A 58 -10.22 5.24 7.38
N ILE A 59 -11.17 4.90 8.26
CA ILE A 59 -11.59 5.78 9.37
C ILE A 59 -10.41 6.12 10.29
N VAL A 60 -9.57 5.12 10.62
CA VAL A 60 -8.40 5.34 11.49
C VAL A 60 -7.40 6.30 10.85
N LEU A 61 -7.11 6.14 9.55
CA LEU A 61 -6.15 7.02 8.87
C LEU A 61 -6.73 8.40 8.54
N MET A 62 -8.05 8.52 8.29
CA MET A 62 -8.72 9.84 8.26
C MET A 62 -8.62 10.54 9.61
N ARG A 63 -8.79 9.81 10.71
CA ARG A 63 -8.62 10.40 12.05
C ARG A 63 -7.17 10.82 12.30
N ALA A 64 -6.18 10.03 11.86
CA ALA A 64 -4.77 10.43 11.96
C ALA A 64 -4.51 11.75 11.22
N GLU A 65 -5.07 11.93 10.02
CA GLU A 65 -4.93 13.14 9.23
C GLU A 65 -5.57 14.35 9.94
N LEU A 66 -6.79 14.18 10.46
CA LEU A 66 -7.48 15.24 11.22
C LEU A 66 -6.72 15.63 12.50
N GLU A 67 -6.22 14.65 13.25
CA GLU A 67 -5.44 14.93 14.47
C GLU A 67 -4.13 15.64 14.15
N ASN A 68 -3.45 15.23 13.08
CA ASN A 68 -2.24 15.93 12.66
C ASN A 68 -2.53 17.39 12.29
N GLU A 69 -3.67 17.63 11.61
CA GLU A 69 -4.05 18.97 11.19
C GLU A 69 -4.43 19.87 12.37
N LEU A 70 -5.24 19.37 13.29
CA LEU A 70 -5.86 20.15 14.37
C LEU A 70 -5.00 20.19 15.63
N ASN A 71 -4.37 19.09 16.01
CA ASN A 71 -3.73 18.88 17.30
C ASN A 71 -2.22 18.54 17.20
N GLY A 72 -1.71 18.42 15.96
CA GLY A 72 -0.30 18.16 15.68
C GLY A 72 0.10 16.69 15.63
N PRO A 73 1.36 16.43 15.27
CA PRO A 73 1.82 15.07 14.95
C PRO A 73 1.77 14.11 16.14
N ALA A 74 1.96 14.58 17.37
CA ALA A 74 1.87 13.74 18.55
C ALA A 74 0.46 13.14 18.75
N ALA A 75 -0.59 13.91 18.42
CA ALA A 75 -1.97 13.44 18.49
C ALA A 75 -2.30 12.41 17.39
N ALA A 76 -1.69 12.54 16.23
CA ALA A 76 -1.86 11.61 15.11
C ALA A 76 -1.12 10.28 15.30
N ALA A 77 0.02 10.28 16.01
CA ALA A 77 0.91 9.14 16.17
C ALA A 77 0.22 7.84 16.64
N PRO A 78 -0.71 7.83 17.60
CA PRO A 78 -1.38 6.59 18.02
C PRO A 78 -2.18 5.91 16.90
N TYR A 79 -2.78 6.68 16.01
CA TYR A 79 -3.57 6.15 14.89
C TYR A 79 -2.68 5.53 13.82
N LEU A 80 -1.59 6.19 13.46
CA LEU A 80 -0.58 5.65 12.55
C LEU A 80 0.04 4.37 13.12
N THR A 81 0.42 4.40 14.40
CA THR A 81 0.95 3.23 15.14
C THR A 81 -0.01 2.05 15.07
N LYS A 82 -1.32 2.28 15.24
CA LYS A 82 -2.34 1.23 15.22
C LYS A 82 -2.36 0.48 13.90
N ILE A 83 -2.29 1.18 12.77
CA ILE A 83 -2.27 0.56 11.43
C ILE A 83 -0.97 -0.20 11.23
N ARG A 84 0.17 0.41 11.54
CA ARG A 84 1.49 -0.20 11.34
C ARG A 84 1.72 -1.41 12.25
N ASN A 85 1.24 -1.42 13.47
CA ASN A 85 1.33 -2.59 14.37
C ASN A 85 0.66 -3.84 13.79
N ARG A 86 -0.36 -3.68 12.97
CA ARG A 86 -1.00 -4.79 12.25
C ARG A 86 -0.17 -5.25 11.05
N ALA A 87 0.54 -4.31 10.43
CA ALA A 87 1.30 -4.54 9.20
C ALA A 87 2.67 -5.18 9.43
N PHE A 88 3.21 -5.10 10.65
CA PHE A 88 4.56 -5.58 10.95
C PHE A 88 4.55 -6.62 12.07
N SER A 89 5.46 -7.60 11.95
CA SER A 89 5.69 -8.60 12.99
C SER A 89 6.16 -7.97 14.29
N THR A 90 6.00 -8.64 15.41
CA THR A 90 6.46 -8.15 16.73
C THR A 90 7.96 -7.86 16.76
N THR A 91 8.75 -8.63 16.00
CA THR A 91 10.21 -8.47 15.90
C THR A 91 10.61 -7.21 15.14
N ASP A 92 9.80 -6.78 14.17
CA ASP A 92 10.09 -5.62 13.32
C ASP A 92 9.52 -4.30 13.88
N ARG A 93 8.65 -4.37 14.89
CA ARG A 93 7.94 -3.17 15.40
C ARG A 93 8.85 -2.10 15.99
N ALA A 94 10.00 -2.46 16.54
CA ALA A 94 10.93 -1.49 17.10
C ALA A 94 11.42 -0.50 16.01
N THR A 95 11.77 -1.01 14.84
CA THR A 95 12.28 -0.21 13.71
C THR A 95 11.16 0.31 12.82
N GLU A 96 10.27 -0.57 12.38
CA GLU A 96 9.28 -0.28 11.35
C GLU A 96 8.04 0.44 11.88
N VAL A 97 7.82 0.42 13.18
CA VAL A 97 6.69 1.12 13.79
C VAL A 97 7.19 2.21 14.74
N THR A 98 7.89 1.85 15.82
CA THR A 98 8.24 2.81 16.87
C THR A 98 9.19 3.90 16.36
N ALA A 99 10.30 3.52 15.74
CA ALA A 99 11.27 4.48 15.20
C ALA A 99 10.68 5.30 14.05
N TYR A 100 9.93 4.65 13.14
CA TYR A 100 9.27 5.32 12.03
C TYR A 100 8.26 6.38 12.49
N VAL A 101 7.39 6.03 13.45
CA VAL A 101 6.39 6.97 13.98
C VAL A 101 7.05 8.09 14.78
N ALA A 102 8.13 7.80 15.52
CA ALA A 102 8.90 8.83 16.22
C ALA A 102 9.50 9.85 15.25
N GLU A 103 10.05 9.39 14.12
CA GLU A 103 10.54 10.28 13.08
C GLU A 103 9.41 11.09 12.44
N ALA A 104 8.31 10.45 12.09
CA ALA A 104 7.13 11.13 11.55
C ALA A 104 6.59 12.20 12.49
N SER A 105 6.70 11.99 13.80
CA SER A 105 6.20 12.91 14.83
C SER A 105 7.06 14.17 15.03
N GLN A 106 8.19 14.30 14.34
CA GLN A 106 9.06 15.48 14.46
C GLN A 106 8.46 16.73 13.85
N SER A 107 7.59 16.62 12.84
CA SER A 107 6.86 17.75 12.28
C SER A 107 5.52 17.32 11.71
N LYS A 108 4.63 18.31 11.51
CA LYS A 108 3.30 18.13 10.91
C LYS A 108 3.42 17.61 9.47
N GLU A 109 4.39 18.12 8.72
CA GLU A 109 4.67 17.74 7.34
C GLU A 109 5.18 16.30 7.24
N LYS A 110 6.10 15.88 8.11
CA LYS A 110 6.59 14.51 8.18
C LYS A 110 5.46 13.54 8.53
N MET A 111 4.63 13.87 9.49
CA MET A 111 3.48 13.05 9.87
C MET A 111 2.48 12.95 8.71
N PHE A 112 2.18 14.05 8.04
CA PHE A 112 1.31 14.05 6.87
C PHE A 112 1.87 13.15 5.77
N GLN A 113 3.16 13.27 5.44
CA GLN A 113 3.78 12.40 4.45
C GLN A 113 3.74 10.92 4.87
N ALA A 114 3.97 10.61 6.14
CA ALA A 114 3.86 9.26 6.66
C ALA A 114 2.42 8.70 6.52
N ILE A 115 1.39 9.51 6.73
CA ILE A 115 -0.01 9.13 6.52
C ILE A 115 -0.29 8.91 5.03
N VAL A 116 0.21 9.78 4.15
CA VAL A 116 0.09 9.66 2.69
C VAL A 116 0.68 8.33 2.20
N ASP A 117 1.86 7.98 2.70
CA ASP A 117 2.56 6.74 2.34
C ASP A 117 1.87 5.50 2.94
N GLU A 118 1.45 5.59 4.22
CA GLU A 118 0.72 4.50 4.86
C GLU A 118 -0.61 4.19 4.16
N ARG A 119 -1.36 5.22 3.72
CA ARG A 119 -2.58 5.02 2.94
C ARG A 119 -2.30 4.35 1.59
N ALA A 120 -1.16 4.65 0.94
CA ALA A 120 -0.76 3.99 -0.29
C ALA A 120 -0.52 2.49 -0.09
N LEU A 121 0.16 2.11 1.00
CA LEU A 121 0.45 0.71 1.34
C LEU A 121 -0.80 -0.03 1.81
N GLU A 122 -1.57 0.59 2.70
CA GLU A 122 -2.76 -0.01 3.30
C GLU A 122 -3.88 -0.28 2.29
N PHE A 123 -4.07 0.63 1.33
CA PHE A 123 -5.17 0.57 0.37
C PHE A 123 -4.72 0.23 -1.05
N ALA A 124 -3.52 -0.31 -1.23
CA ALA A 124 -3.07 -0.78 -2.53
C ALA A 124 -4.08 -1.79 -3.11
N GLY A 125 -4.55 -1.54 -4.34
CA GLY A 125 -5.57 -2.36 -5.01
C GLY A 125 -7.03 -2.09 -4.63
N GLU A 126 -7.30 -1.10 -3.75
CA GLU A 126 -8.67 -0.78 -3.29
C GLU A 126 -9.29 0.44 -3.98
N LEU A 127 -8.65 0.96 -5.01
CA LEU A 127 -9.14 2.02 -5.92
C LEU A 127 -9.36 3.41 -5.27
N ILE A 128 -9.00 3.63 -4.00
CA ILE A 128 -9.21 4.92 -3.33
C ILE A 128 -8.06 5.91 -3.51
N ARG A 129 -6.87 5.45 -3.93
CA ARG A 129 -5.64 6.27 -4.04
C ARG A 129 -5.82 7.52 -4.89
N LYS A 130 -6.55 7.41 -6.02
CA LYS A 130 -6.78 8.55 -6.91
C LYS A 130 -7.54 9.68 -6.20
N ALA A 131 -8.58 9.34 -5.45
CA ALA A 131 -9.37 10.31 -4.69
C ALA A 131 -8.52 11.01 -3.61
N ASP A 132 -7.69 10.25 -2.88
CA ASP A 132 -6.75 10.81 -1.91
C ASP A 132 -5.78 11.81 -2.56
N LEU A 133 -5.16 11.43 -3.66
CA LEU A 133 -4.21 12.30 -4.35
C LEU A 133 -4.84 13.56 -4.91
N ILE A 134 -6.10 13.51 -5.35
CA ILE A 134 -6.85 14.68 -5.81
C ILE A 134 -7.12 15.63 -4.64
N ARG A 135 -7.67 15.14 -3.53
CA ARG A 135 -8.01 15.99 -2.37
C ARG A 135 -6.78 16.62 -1.71
N TRP A 136 -5.60 16.00 -1.83
CA TRP A 136 -4.33 16.55 -1.35
C TRP A 136 -3.60 17.43 -2.37
N GLY A 137 -4.12 17.58 -3.60
CA GLY A 137 -3.43 18.31 -4.68
C GLY A 137 -2.15 17.63 -5.20
N MET A 138 -1.97 16.33 -4.92
CA MET A 138 -0.74 15.57 -5.21
C MET A 138 -0.83 14.70 -6.47
N LEU A 139 -1.97 14.70 -7.17
CA LEU A 139 -2.18 13.75 -8.27
C LEU A 139 -1.11 13.87 -9.35
N LYS A 140 -0.85 15.09 -9.84
CA LYS A 140 0.14 15.29 -10.90
C LYS A 140 1.54 14.86 -10.49
N SER A 141 2.03 15.33 -9.34
CA SER A 141 3.38 15.01 -8.87
C SER A 141 3.59 13.52 -8.65
N LYS A 142 2.59 12.82 -8.09
CA LYS A 142 2.67 11.38 -7.87
C LYS A 142 2.52 10.55 -9.15
N MET A 143 1.82 11.05 -10.15
CA MET A 143 1.77 10.43 -11.47
C MET A 143 3.10 10.57 -12.21
N ASP A 144 3.73 11.74 -12.16
CA ASP A 144 5.05 11.98 -12.75
C ASP A 144 6.10 11.07 -12.08
N GLU A 145 6.15 11.04 -10.74
CA GLU A 145 7.01 10.12 -9.96
C GLU A 145 6.79 8.65 -10.35
N THR A 146 5.54 8.24 -10.50
CA THR A 146 5.21 6.85 -10.89
C THR A 146 5.72 6.53 -12.28
N LYS A 147 5.58 7.46 -13.23
CA LYS A 147 6.10 7.30 -14.59
C LYS A 147 7.61 7.12 -14.61
N ASP A 148 8.34 7.92 -13.83
CA ASP A 148 9.80 7.82 -13.74
C ASP A 148 10.24 6.48 -13.12
N LYS A 149 9.58 6.03 -12.05
CA LYS A 149 9.80 4.70 -11.45
C LYS A 149 9.50 3.57 -12.43
N MET A 150 8.41 3.66 -13.18
CA MET A 150 8.08 2.64 -14.17
C MET A 150 9.11 2.59 -15.30
N ASN A 151 9.60 3.73 -15.76
CA ASN A 151 10.67 3.79 -16.78
C ASN A 151 11.96 3.17 -16.24
N ALA A 152 12.32 3.44 -14.99
CA ALA A 152 13.48 2.82 -14.36
C ALA A 152 13.35 1.29 -14.24
N ILE A 153 12.17 0.78 -13.85
CA ILE A 153 11.89 -0.67 -13.79
C ILE A 153 11.99 -1.29 -15.19
N VAL A 154 11.38 -0.69 -16.21
CA VAL A 154 11.40 -1.23 -17.57
C VAL A 154 12.82 -1.32 -18.13
N ASN A 155 13.64 -0.30 -17.85
CA ASN A 155 15.01 -0.21 -18.32
C ASN A 155 16.03 -0.91 -17.41
N LEU A 156 15.59 -1.49 -16.29
CA LEU A 156 16.44 -2.07 -15.24
C LEU A 156 17.52 -1.09 -14.75
N THR A 157 17.14 0.18 -14.59
CA THR A 157 17.99 1.24 -14.05
C THR A 157 17.53 1.60 -12.64
N ASP A 158 18.46 2.03 -11.80
CA ASP A 158 18.12 2.44 -10.45
C ASP A 158 17.39 3.77 -10.46
N TYR A 159 16.25 3.84 -9.76
CA TYR A 159 15.51 5.08 -9.57
C TYR A 159 16.21 5.96 -8.51
N ASP A 160 16.58 5.34 -7.42
CA ASP A 160 17.37 5.93 -6.34
C ASP A 160 18.03 4.80 -5.51
N SER A 161 18.78 5.17 -4.46
CA SER A 161 19.46 4.19 -3.60
C SER A 161 18.52 3.22 -2.85
N LYS A 162 17.24 3.58 -2.70
CA LYS A 162 16.22 2.72 -2.05
C LYS A 162 15.52 1.81 -3.07
N HIS A 163 15.66 2.09 -4.35
CA HIS A 163 14.98 1.40 -5.44
C HIS A 163 15.98 0.92 -6.50
N PRO A 164 16.81 -0.09 -6.16
CA PRO A 164 17.86 -0.60 -7.05
C PRO A 164 17.26 -1.56 -8.09
N TYR A 165 16.57 -1.03 -9.09
CA TYR A 165 15.90 -1.84 -10.12
C TYR A 165 16.85 -2.57 -11.05
N SER A 166 18.12 -2.17 -11.12
CA SER A 166 19.18 -2.90 -11.82
C SER A 166 19.43 -4.31 -11.27
N GLN A 167 18.97 -4.59 -10.04
CA GLN A 167 19.08 -5.90 -9.38
C GLN A 167 17.85 -6.81 -9.61
N LEU A 168 16.83 -6.33 -10.34
CA LEU A 168 15.64 -7.09 -10.67
C LEU A 168 15.87 -7.91 -11.94
N SER A 169 16.64 -8.96 -11.87
CA SER A 169 16.90 -9.89 -12.98
C SER A 169 16.09 -11.18 -12.88
#